data_10f9071e913abaff785bdb06da474dc0
#
_entry.id   10f9071e913abaff785bdb06da474dc0
#
_cell.length_a   1.000
_cell.length_b   1.000
_cell.length_c   1.000
_cell.angle_alpha   90.00
_cell.angle_beta   90.00
_cell.angle_gamma   90.00
#
_symmetry.space_group_name_H-M   'P 1'
#
loop_
_entity.id
_entity.type
_entity.pdbx_description
1 polymer ?
#
loop_
_entity_poly.entity_id
_entity_poly.type
_entity_poly.pdbx_seq_one_letter_code
_entity_poly.pdbx_strand_id
1 'polypeptide(L)'
;MVWVGSPQFDVWQRSPLPVAVYEEASPGRRSAIHSLSLQGRPYKVVYNSASLAGQIAAVESGLAVAALTQCSAPPHLQVLGPEHGLGPLEPMQVAVVRSRASQGSKAVDSLHRLLLQTLRQAGL
;
A
#
# COMPACT_ATOMS: atom_id res chain seq x y z
N MET A 1 3.33 -5.85 -2.21
CA MET A 1 2.72 -4.51 -2.42
C MET A 1 1.99 -4.47 -3.75
N VAL A 2 0.94 -3.69 -3.82
CA VAL A 2 0.13 -3.51 -5.04
C VAL A 2 -0.13 -2.04 -5.29
N TRP A 3 -0.22 -1.65 -6.56
CA TRP A 3 -0.71 -0.35 -6.95
C TRP A 3 -2.22 -0.34 -6.88
N VAL A 4 -2.80 0.72 -6.34
CA VAL A 4 -4.25 0.89 -6.25
C VAL A 4 -4.70 2.22 -6.81
N GLY A 5 -5.89 2.23 -7.39
CA GLY A 5 -6.55 3.40 -7.91
C GLY A 5 -8.05 3.34 -7.66
N SER A 6 -8.73 4.45 -7.83
CA SER A 6 -10.18 4.47 -7.79
C SER A 6 -10.76 3.94 -9.09
N PRO A 7 -11.75 3.02 -9.04
CA PRO A 7 -12.41 2.57 -10.27
C PRO A 7 -13.27 3.65 -10.94
N GLN A 8 -13.53 4.76 -10.23
CA GLN A 8 -14.34 5.87 -10.78
C GLN A 8 -13.50 6.90 -11.54
N PHE A 9 -12.19 6.90 -11.35
CA PHE A 9 -11.28 7.87 -11.95
C PHE A 9 -10.11 7.14 -12.58
N ASP A 10 -9.88 7.34 -13.86
CA ASP A 10 -8.75 6.72 -14.56
C ASP A 10 -7.45 7.50 -14.35
N VAL A 11 -7.07 7.69 -13.08
CA VAL A 11 -5.90 8.48 -12.68
C VAL A 11 -4.61 7.90 -13.26
N TRP A 12 -4.54 6.58 -13.41
CA TRP A 12 -3.40 5.88 -13.98
C TRP A 12 -3.09 6.28 -15.43
N GLN A 13 -4.05 6.89 -16.14
CA GLN A 13 -3.86 7.38 -17.51
C GLN A 13 -3.18 8.76 -17.55
N ARG A 14 -3.09 9.44 -16.43
CA ARG A 14 -2.52 10.80 -16.39
C ARG A 14 -1.00 10.76 -16.51
N SER A 15 -0.43 11.77 -17.18
CA SER A 15 1.01 11.95 -17.29
C SER A 15 1.37 13.42 -17.01
N PRO A 16 2.24 13.71 -16.05
CA PRO A 16 2.89 12.77 -15.14
C PRO A 16 1.88 12.10 -14.20
N LEU A 17 2.19 10.85 -13.82
CA LEU A 17 1.32 10.08 -12.94
C LEU A 17 1.26 10.72 -11.55
N PRO A 18 0.08 11.14 -11.07
CA PRO A 18 -0.02 11.67 -9.71
C PRO A 18 0.01 10.53 -8.69
N VAL A 19 0.94 10.60 -7.75
CA VAL A 19 1.13 9.55 -6.75
C VAL A 19 0.99 10.09 -5.34
N ALA A 20 0.34 9.30 -4.49
CA ALA A 20 0.35 9.48 -3.04
C ALA A 20 1.41 8.55 -2.47
N VAL A 21 2.27 9.07 -1.61
CA VAL A 21 3.37 8.31 -1.04
C VAL A 21 3.44 8.49 0.48
N TYR A 22 4.03 7.51 1.13
CA TYR A 22 4.38 7.60 2.54
C TYR A 22 5.56 8.56 2.74
N GLU A 23 5.93 8.80 3.98
CA GLU A 23 7.06 9.65 4.34
C GLU A 23 8.40 9.09 3.81
N GLU A 24 9.43 9.93 3.74
CA GLU A 24 10.70 9.61 3.08
C GLU A 24 11.39 8.36 3.62
N ALA A 25 11.29 8.09 4.91
CA ALA A 25 11.91 6.92 5.52
C ALA A 25 11.17 5.61 5.23
N SER A 26 10.00 5.67 4.62
CA SER A 26 9.16 4.49 4.39
C SER A 26 9.72 3.57 3.31
N PRO A 27 9.85 2.25 3.59
CA PRO A 27 10.20 1.28 2.56
C PRO A 27 9.18 1.23 1.42
N GLY A 28 7.90 1.46 1.73
CA GLY A 28 6.84 1.49 0.73
C GLY A 28 7.01 2.62 -0.26
N ARG A 29 7.40 3.81 0.21
CA ARG A 29 7.72 4.94 -0.65
C ARG A 29 8.88 4.61 -1.58
N ARG A 30 9.96 4.05 -1.04
CA ARG A 30 11.13 3.69 -1.84
C ARG A 30 10.79 2.67 -2.91
N SER A 31 10.00 1.66 -2.58
CA SER A 31 9.58 0.65 -3.53
C SER A 31 8.74 1.25 -4.66
N ALA A 32 7.80 2.12 -4.35
CA ALA A 32 6.95 2.79 -5.34
C ALA A 32 7.78 3.64 -6.30
N ILE A 33 8.63 4.52 -5.78
CA ILE A 33 9.45 5.41 -6.59
C ILE A 33 10.46 4.62 -7.41
N HIS A 34 11.07 3.59 -6.85
CA HIS A 34 12.01 2.72 -7.56
C HIS A 34 11.33 2.04 -8.74
N SER A 35 10.14 1.49 -8.56
CA SER A 35 9.36 0.85 -9.63
C SER A 35 9.08 1.83 -10.77
N LEU A 36 8.64 3.04 -10.46
CA LEU A 36 8.37 4.06 -11.48
C LEU A 36 9.64 4.49 -12.21
N SER A 37 10.76 4.60 -11.49
CA SER A 37 12.04 4.98 -12.07
C SER A 37 12.58 3.90 -13.01
N LEU A 38 12.50 2.63 -12.62
CA LEU A 38 12.89 1.50 -13.48
C LEU A 38 12.09 1.46 -14.77
N GLN A 39 10.85 1.82 -14.70
CA GLN A 39 9.92 1.82 -15.82
C GLN A 39 10.07 3.07 -16.70
N GLY A 40 10.79 4.08 -16.22
CA GLY A 40 10.90 5.37 -16.90
C GLY A 40 9.59 6.13 -16.97
N ARG A 41 8.65 5.85 -16.08
CA ARG A 41 7.35 6.49 -16.09
C ARG A 41 7.41 7.84 -15.36
N PRO A 42 7.05 8.96 -16.02
CA PRO A 42 6.98 10.25 -15.34
C PRO A 42 5.93 10.24 -14.25
N TYR A 43 6.27 10.76 -13.09
CA TYR A 43 5.37 10.84 -11.95
C TYR A 43 5.53 12.16 -11.19
N LYS A 44 4.52 12.51 -10.42
CA LYS A 44 4.53 13.66 -9.53
C LYS A 44 3.94 13.26 -8.19
N VAL A 45 4.67 13.54 -7.11
CA VAL A 45 4.15 13.34 -5.76
C VAL A 45 3.17 14.47 -5.45
N VAL A 46 1.90 14.14 -5.29
CA VAL A 46 0.83 15.11 -5.02
C VAL A 46 0.31 15.02 -3.60
N TYR A 47 0.67 13.96 -2.87
CA TYR A 47 0.25 13.76 -1.49
C TYR A 47 1.31 12.96 -0.75
N ASN A 48 1.64 13.40 0.45
CA ASN A 48 2.64 12.77 1.31
C ASN A 48 2.08 12.64 2.72
N SER A 49 1.93 11.42 3.21
CA SER A 49 1.41 11.16 4.55
C SER A 49 1.84 9.79 5.04
N ALA A 50 2.13 9.71 6.34
CA ALA A 50 2.37 8.44 7.01
C ALA A 50 1.08 7.67 7.31
N SER A 51 -0.09 8.29 7.13
CA SER A 51 -1.38 7.69 7.44
C SER A 51 -1.91 6.83 6.30
N LEU A 52 -2.21 5.57 6.60
CA LEU A 52 -2.89 4.68 5.64
C LEU A 52 -4.27 5.24 5.25
N ALA A 53 -5.02 5.77 6.21
CA ALA A 53 -6.33 6.38 5.93
C ALA A 53 -6.19 7.57 4.98
N GLY A 54 -5.15 8.37 5.15
CA GLY A 54 -4.84 9.48 4.24
C GLY A 54 -4.52 9.01 2.83
N GLN A 55 -3.71 7.96 2.69
CA GLN A 55 -3.39 7.36 1.40
C GLN A 55 -4.65 6.87 0.68
N ILE A 56 -5.50 6.14 1.39
CA ILE A 56 -6.77 5.63 0.85
C ILE A 56 -7.67 6.79 0.41
N ALA A 57 -7.81 7.83 1.22
CA ALA A 57 -8.62 8.99 0.89
C ALA A 57 -8.12 9.72 -0.37
N ALA A 58 -6.80 9.86 -0.53
CA ALA A 58 -6.21 10.45 -1.72
C ALA A 58 -6.55 9.65 -2.98
N VAL A 59 -6.55 8.32 -2.88
CA VAL A 59 -6.91 7.44 -4.00
C VAL A 59 -8.40 7.51 -4.30
N GLU A 60 -9.24 7.41 -3.27
CA GLU A 60 -10.70 7.44 -3.41
C GLU A 60 -11.20 8.74 -4.04
N SER A 61 -10.56 9.86 -3.73
CA SER A 61 -10.94 11.17 -4.26
C SER A 61 -10.53 11.38 -5.72
N GLY A 62 -9.78 10.46 -6.30
CA GLY A 62 -9.24 10.61 -7.67
C GLY A 62 -8.06 11.56 -7.74
N LEU A 63 -7.42 11.87 -6.61
CA LEU A 63 -6.25 12.75 -6.58
C LEU A 63 -4.99 12.03 -7.10
N ALA A 64 -4.84 10.75 -6.75
CA ALA A 64 -3.61 10.02 -6.99
C ALA A 64 -3.83 8.51 -7.06
N VAL A 65 -2.81 7.79 -7.53
CA VAL A 65 -2.65 6.35 -7.27
C VAL A 65 -1.68 6.17 -6.11
N ALA A 66 -1.72 5.02 -5.47
CA ALA A 66 -0.82 4.71 -4.35
C ALA A 66 -0.37 3.27 -4.38
N ALA A 67 0.78 2.99 -3.77
CA ALA A 67 1.26 1.63 -3.54
C ALA A 67 0.99 1.26 -2.08
N LEU A 68 0.19 0.22 -1.88
CA LEU A 68 -0.19 -0.26 -0.54
C LEU A 68 0.22 -1.72 -0.38
N THR A 69 0.39 -2.18 0.85
CA THR A 69 0.47 -3.62 1.10
C THR A 69 -0.87 -4.26 0.73
N GLN A 70 -0.82 -5.46 0.20
CA GLN A 70 -2.03 -6.14 -0.27
C GLN A 70 -3.09 -6.28 0.83
N CYS A 71 -2.66 -6.55 2.07
CA CYS A 71 -3.57 -6.67 3.21
C CYS A 71 -4.20 -5.33 3.64
N SER A 72 -3.62 -4.20 3.23
CA SER A 72 -4.14 -2.86 3.56
C SER A 72 -5.02 -2.28 2.46
N ALA A 73 -5.01 -2.87 1.28
CA ALA A 73 -5.78 -2.37 0.14
C ALA A 73 -7.27 -2.71 0.34
N PRO A 74 -8.16 -1.70 0.41
CA PRO A 74 -9.59 -1.97 0.50
C PRO A 74 -10.11 -2.69 -0.74
N PRO A 75 -11.08 -3.61 -0.60
CA PRO A 75 -11.58 -4.37 -1.75
C PRO A 75 -12.31 -3.53 -2.80
N HIS A 76 -12.77 -2.34 -2.43
CA HIS A 76 -13.44 -1.44 -3.38
C HIS A 76 -12.49 -0.63 -4.25
N LEU A 77 -11.18 -0.63 -3.94
CA LEU A 77 -10.19 -0.01 -4.81
C LEU A 77 -9.73 -0.97 -5.89
N GLN A 78 -9.42 -0.42 -7.04
CA GLN A 78 -8.92 -1.18 -8.19
C GLN A 78 -7.43 -1.47 -8.01
N VAL A 79 -7.04 -2.73 -8.12
CA VAL A 79 -5.63 -3.11 -8.21
C VAL A 79 -5.15 -2.84 -9.63
N LEU A 80 -4.07 -2.06 -9.74
CA LEU A 80 -3.50 -1.65 -11.01
C LEU A 80 -2.25 -2.50 -11.32
N GLY A 81 -2.08 -2.85 -12.57
CA GLY A 81 -0.99 -3.71 -13.02
C GLY A 81 -0.39 -3.28 -14.34
N PRO A 82 0.31 -4.19 -15.05
CA PRO A 82 0.97 -3.88 -16.32
C PRO A 82 0.02 -3.32 -17.37
N GLU A 83 -1.23 -3.77 -17.41
CA GLU A 83 -2.26 -3.27 -18.30
C GLU A 83 -2.61 -1.79 -18.07
N HIS A 84 -2.28 -1.28 -16.90
CA HIS A 84 -2.46 0.13 -16.53
C HIS A 84 -1.16 0.93 -16.64
N GLY A 85 -0.12 0.33 -17.21
CA GLY A 85 1.17 0.96 -17.34
C GLY A 85 1.97 1.06 -16.04
N LEU A 86 1.68 0.20 -15.07
CA LEU A 86 2.37 0.15 -13.78
C LEU A 86 3.11 -1.17 -13.61
N GLY A 87 4.41 -1.07 -13.41
CA GLY A 87 5.27 -2.22 -13.22
C GLY A 87 5.14 -2.87 -11.84
N PRO A 88 5.80 -4.01 -11.66
CA PRO A 88 5.76 -4.72 -10.39
C PRO A 88 6.41 -3.91 -9.27
N LEU A 89 5.90 -4.10 -8.06
CA LEU A 89 6.48 -3.60 -6.84
C LEU A 89 7.24 -4.71 -6.14
N GLU A 90 8.32 -4.35 -5.43
CA GLU A 90 9.04 -5.32 -4.64
C GLU A 90 8.15 -5.92 -3.56
N PRO A 91 8.22 -7.23 -3.32
CA PRO A 91 7.48 -7.86 -2.24
C PRO A 91 7.87 -7.27 -0.89
N MET A 92 6.87 -7.04 -0.04
CA MET A 92 7.08 -6.61 1.33
C MET A 92 6.52 -7.67 2.26
N GLN A 93 7.36 -8.15 3.16
CA GLN A 93 6.93 -9.11 4.16
C GLN A 93 6.18 -8.38 5.27
N VAL A 94 4.95 -8.78 5.52
CA VAL A 94 4.15 -8.33 6.67
C VAL A 94 4.27 -9.38 7.76
N ALA A 95 4.66 -8.95 8.95
CA ALA A 95 4.86 -9.86 10.08
C ALA A 95 4.16 -9.34 11.32
N VAL A 96 3.67 -10.26 12.15
CA VAL A 96 3.16 -9.96 13.47
C VAL A 96 4.27 -10.26 14.48
N VAL A 97 4.69 -9.24 15.22
CA VAL A 97 5.74 -9.35 16.21
C VAL A 97 5.16 -9.03 17.59
N ARG A 98 5.45 -9.87 18.55
CA ARG A 98 5.06 -9.59 19.94
C ARG A 98 6.30 -9.35 20.80
N SER A 99 6.17 -8.47 21.80
CA SER A 99 7.26 -8.20 22.72
C SER A 99 7.48 -9.37 23.67
N ARG A 100 8.73 -9.54 24.13
CA ARG A 100 9.05 -10.54 25.16
C ARG A 100 8.34 -10.24 26.48
N ALA A 101 8.13 -8.96 26.79
CA ALA A 101 7.44 -8.52 27.99
C ALA A 101 5.95 -8.96 28.03
N SER A 102 5.37 -9.33 26.89
CA SER A 102 3.98 -9.77 26.80
C SER A 102 3.79 -11.26 27.03
N GLN A 103 4.85 -12.02 27.30
CA GLN A 103 4.73 -13.45 27.61
C GLN A 103 3.84 -13.66 28.85
N GLY A 104 2.91 -14.61 28.77
CA GLY A 104 1.94 -14.90 29.82
C GLY A 104 0.70 -14.01 29.82
N SER A 105 0.62 -13.01 28.97
CA SER A 105 -0.58 -12.19 28.81
C SER A 105 -1.60 -12.88 27.93
N LYS A 106 -2.73 -13.29 28.49
CA LYS A 106 -3.83 -13.93 27.76
C LYS A 106 -4.46 -12.98 26.73
N ALA A 107 -4.54 -11.70 27.06
CA ALA A 107 -5.06 -10.68 26.14
C ALA A 107 -4.18 -10.55 24.90
N VAL A 108 -2.86 -10.52 25.08
CA VAL A 108 -1.91 -10.46 23.97
C VAL A 108 -1.92 -11.74 23.16
N ASP A 109 -2.04 -12.91 23.82
CA ASP A 109 -2.17 -14.19 23.13
C ASP A 109 -3.38 -14.21 22.20
N SER A 110 -4.53 -13.72 22.67
CA SER A 110 -5.75 -13.64 21.89
C SER A 110 -5.61 -12.69 20.70
N LEU A 111 -5.04 -11.52 20.92
CA LEU A 111 -4.81 -10.54 19.86
C LEU A 111 -3.85 -11.09 18.81
N HIS A 112 -2.74 -11.69 19.23
CA HIS A 112 -1.76 -12.30 18.34
C HIS A 112 -2.39 -13.35 17.44
N ARG A 113 -3.22 -14.23 18.02
CA ARG A 113 -3.94 -15.27 17.27
C ARG A 113 -4.89 -14.67 16.26
N LEU A 114 -5.67 -13.66 16.65
CA LEU A 114 -6.62 -12.99 15.75
C LEU A 114 -5.91 -12.30 14.60
N LEU A 115 -4.80 -11.59 14.85
CA LEU A 115 -4.03 -10.92 13.82
C LEU A 115 -3.48 -11.91 12.81
N LEU A 116 -2.87 -13.02 13.27
CA LEU A 116 -2.35 -14.05 12.37
C LEU A 116 -3.46 -14.66 11.52
N GLN A 117 -4.59 -14.97 12.13
CA GLN A 117 -5.72 -15.56 11.43
C GLN A 117 -6.28 -14.61 10.37
N THR A 118 -6.45 -13.33 10.70
CA THR A 118 -6.95 -12.31 9.78
C THR A 118 -6.01 -12.12 8.60
N LEU A 119 -4.70 -12.03 8.84
CA LEU A 119 -3.71 -11.86 7.78
C LEU A 119 -3.64 -13.06 6.86
N ARG A 120 -3.75 -14.28 7.40
CA ARG A 120 -3.78 -15.50 6.57
C ARG A 120 -5.02 -15.55 5.68
N GLN A 121 -6.17 -15.12 6.19
CA GLN A 121 -7.40 -15.01 5.39
C GLN A 121 -7.30 -13.96 4.29
N ALA A 122 -6.46 -12.95 4.46
CA ALA A 122 -6.20 -11.93 3.46
C ALA A 122 -5.20 -12.39 2.38
N GLY A 123 -4.77 -13.65 2.39
CA GLY A 123 -3.90 -14.21 1.37
C GLY A 123 -2.41 -13.98 1.60
N LEU A 124 -2.03 -13.69 2.83
CA LEU A 124 -0.62 -13.48 3.20
C LEU A 124 0.02 -14.73 3.79
#